data_9d84d91b529646a384b8c4b006e43655
#
_entry.id   9d84d91b529646a384b8c4b006e43655
#
_cell.length_a   1.000
_cell.length_b   1.000
_cell.length_c   1.000
_cell.angle_alpha   90.00
_cell.angle_beta   90.00
_cell.angle_gamma   90.00
#
_symmetry.space_group_name_H-M   'P 1'
#
loop_
_entity.id
_entity.type
_entity.pdbx_description
1 polymer ?
#
loop_
_entity_poly.entity_id
_entity_poly.type
_entity_poly.pdbx_seq_one_letter_code
_entity_poly.pdbx_strand_id
1 'polypeptide(L)'
;MIASIFAGGALAQSVAIKGYDPVAYFEPGQPTKGSDSISYDFDGARYLFSSTKNRELFAKDPERYAPQFSGLCTGNLAEGRRVEADPTAFVVRDGKLYLFQGQKGVERVRADPSLFAKAHQNARK
;
A
#
# COMPACT_ATOMS: atom_id res chain seq x y z
N MET A 1 5.08 28.04 -25.97
CA MET A 1 4.90 27.51 -25.41
C MET A 1 4.77 26.87 -24.75
N ILE A 2 4.71 26.70 -24.87
CA ILE A 2 4.50 25.98 -24.17
C ILE A 2 4.40 25.34 -23.47
N ALA A 3 4.29 25.32 -23.48
CA ALA A 3 4.10 24.61 -22.68
C ALA A 3 3.93 23.95 -22.16
N SER A 4 3.78 23.79 -22.23
CA SER A 4 3.48 23.05 -21.57
C SER A 4 3.62 22.34 -21.18
N ILE A 5 3.76 22.38 -21.47
CA ILE A 5 3.84 21.76 -20.89
C ILE A 5 4.13 21.02 -20.26
N PHE A 6 4.27 20.88 -20.48
CA PHE A 6 4.51 20.17 -19.61
C PHE A 6 4.45 19.79 -18.79
N ALA A 7 4.62 19.84 -19.34
CA ALA A 7 4.68 19.84 -17.90
C ALA A 7 3.92 18.76 -17.26
N GLY A 8 2.83 18.56 -17.65
CA GLY A 8 1.99 17.63 -17.00
C GLY A 8 2.57 16.24 -16.96
N GLY A 9 3.18 15.81 -18.02
CA GLY A 9 3.73 14.47 -18.09
C GLY A 9 4.73 14.18 -16.99
N ALA A 10 5.47 15.21 -16.61
CA ALA A 10 6.44 15.04 -15.54
C ALA A 10 5.80 14.72 -14.21
N LEU A 11 4.49 14.86 -14.11
CA LEU A 11 3.76 14.64 -12.87
C LEU A 11 3.07 13.29 -12.84
N ALA A 12 3.50 12.36 -13.69
CA ALA A 12 2.95 11.02 -13.65
C ALA A 12 3.19 10.42 -12.26
N GLN A 13 2.14 9.86 -11.69
CA GLN A 13 2.23 9.31 -10.35
C GLN A 13 2.95 7.98 -10.36
N SER A 14 3.69 7.72 -9.29
CA SER A 14 4.33 6.42 -9.12
C SER A 14 3.27 5.36 -8.82
N VAL A 15 3.58 4.14 -9.23
CA VAL A 15 2.70 3.00 -8.98
C VAL A 15 2.84 2.58 -7.52
N ALA A 16 1.70 2.50 -6.83
CA ALA A 16 1.67 2.11 -5.43
C ALA A 16 1.91 0.61 -5.30
N ILE A 17 2.61 0.23 -4.23
CA ILE A 17 2.87 -1.16 -3.84
C ILE A 17 3.21 -2.06 -5.02
N LYS A 18 4.08 -1.55 -5.87
CA LYS A 18 4.64 -2.29 -7.01
C LYS A 18 3.59 -2.91 -7.92
N GLY A 19 2.41 -2.30 -7.98
CA GLY A 19 1.35 -2.74 -8.89
C GLY A 19 0.47 -3.86 -8.38
N TYR A 20 0.57 -4.21 -7.11
CA TYR A 20 -0.33 -5.19 -6.53
C TYR A 20 -1.68 -4.56 -6.21
N ASP A 21 -2.72 -5.39 -6.29
CA ASP A 21 -4.10 -4.96 -6.09
C ASP A 21 -4.40 -4.86 -4.59
N PRO A 22 -4.64 -3.66 -4.05
CA PRO A 22 -4.82 -3.52 -2.60
C PRO A 22 -6.08 -4.21 -2.07
N VAL A 23 -7.11 -4.38 -2.90
CA VAL A 23 -8.33 -5.03 -2.45
C VAL A 23 -8.14 -6.54 -2.29
N ALA A 24 -7.27 -7.13 -3.11
CA ALA A 24 -7.09 -8.58 -3.12
C ALA A 24 -6.53 -9.13 -1.81
N TYR A 25 -5.85 -8.31 -1.02
CA TYR A 25 -5.37 -8.74 0.30
C TYR A 25 -6.51 -9.05 1.25
N PHE A 26 -7.67 -8.42 1.02
CA PHE A 26 -8.84 -8.62 1.88
C PHE A 26 -9.73 -9.73 1.34
N GLU A 27 -9.84 -9.84 0.01
CA GLU A 27 -10.70 -10.82 -0.64
C GLU A 27 -10.10 -11.14 -2.02
N PRO A 28 -9.56 -12.31 -2.26
CA PRO A 28 -9.62 -13.55 -1.47
C PRO A 28 -8.61 -13.64 -0.33
N GLY A 29 -7.75 -12.65 -0.15
CA GLY A 29 -6.83 -12.65 0.97
C GLY A 29 -5.42 -13.04 0.60
N GLN A 30 -4.99 -12.71 -0.61
CA GLN A 30 -3.63 -13.03 -1.04
C GLN A 30 -3.11 -11.95 -1.99
N PRO A 31 -1.77 -11.75 -2.01
CA PRO A 31 -1.18 -10.78 -2.93
C PRO A 31 -1.50 -11.14 -4.37
N THR A 32 -2.00 -10.17 -5.11
CA THR A 32 -2.42 -10.38 -6.51
C THR A 32 -2.01 -9.18 -7.32
N LYS A 33 -1.35 -9.41 -8.45
CA LYS A 33 -0.93 -8.30 -9.29
C LYS A 33 -2.12 -7.68 -10.00
N GLY A 34 -2.09 -6.35 -10.10
CA GLY A 34 -3.08 -5.62 -10.85
C GLY A 34 -2.66 -5.45 -12.30
N SER A 35 -3.55 -4.84 -13.07
CA SER A 35 -3.33 -4.54 -14.48
C SER A 35 -3.11 -3.05 -14.65
N ASP A 36 -2.17 -2.68 -15.53
CA ASP A 36 -1.93 -1.27 -15.84
C ASP A 36 -3.16 -0.57 -16.38
N SER A 37 -4.09 -1.33 -16.97
CA SER A 37 -5.28 -0.75 -17.59
C SER A 37 -6.43 -0.56 -16.61
N ILE A 38 -6.30 -1.04 -15.36
CA ILE A 38 -7.34 -0.91 -14.35
C ILE A 38 -6.73 -0.21 -13.14
N SER A 39 -6.86 1.12 -13.11
CA SER A 39 -6.15 1.91 -12.11
C SER A 39 -7.06 2.93 -11.44
N TYR A 40 -6.60 3.43 -10.29
CA TYR A 40 -7.26 4.52 -9.57
C TYR A 40 -6.20 5.28 -8.79
N ASP A 41 -6.21 6.60 -8.92
CA ASP A 41 -5.23 7.44 -8.23
C ASP A 41 -5.76 7.84 -6.86
N PHE A 42 -4.94 7.64 -5.85
CA PHE A 42 -5.30 7.98 -4.48
C PHE A 42 -4.04 8.36 -3.69
N ASP A 43 -4.13 9.45 -2.97
CA ASP A 43 -3.08 9.89 -2.04
C ASP A 43 -1.71 9.99 -2.73
N GLY A 44 -1.71 10.53 -3.94
CA GLY A 44 -0.47 10.79 -4.66
C GLY A 44 0.15 9.58 -5.36
N ALA A 45 -0.57 8.47 -5.42
CA ALA A 45 -0.04 7.26 -6.05
C ALA A 45 -1.09 6.60 -6.93
N ARG A 46 -0.63 5.81 -7.89
CA ARG A 46 -1.53 5.08 -8.78
C ARG A 46 -1.61 3.64 -8.35
N TYR A 47 -2.81 3.21 -7.96
CA TYR A 47 -3.10 1.83 -7.59
C TYR A 47 -3.59 1.06 -8.80
N LEU A 48 -3.12 -0.17 -8.94
CA LEU A 48 -3.54 -1.06 -10.03
C LEU A 48 -4.41 -2.18 -9.46
N PHE A 49 -5.36 -2.65 -10.26
CA PHE A 49 -6.34 -3.63 -9.79
C PHE A 49 -6.42 -4.82 -10.73
N SER A 50 -6.77 -5.97 -10.18
CA SER A 50 -6.91 -7.19 -10.97
C SER A 50 -8.28 -7.30 -11.63
N SER A 51 -9.24 -6.45 -11.23
CA SER A 51 -10.56 -6.44 -11.83
C SER A 51 -11.19 -5.06 -11.67
N THR A 52 -12.17 -4.76 -12.52
CA THR A 52 -12.91 -3.51 -12.40
C THR A 52 -13.71 -3.49 -11.11
N LYS A 53 -14.18 -4.65 -10.66
CA LYS A 53 -14.92 -4.73 -9.40
C LYS A 53 -14.05 -4.27 -8.24
N ASN A 54 -12.80 -4.73 -8.18
CA ASN A 54 -11.89 -4.33 -7.11
C ASN A 54 -11.58 -2.84 -7.18
N ARG A 55 -11.39 -2.31 -8.40
CA ARG A 55 -11.17 -0.87 -8.53
C ARG A 55 -12.36 -0.08 -7.99
N GLU A 56 -13.57 -0.53 -8.25
CA GLU A 56 -14.76 0.18 -7.79
C GLU A 56 -14.93 0.09 -6.28
N LEU A 57 -14.60 -1.06 -5.68
CA LEU A 57 -14.60 -1.17 -4.23
C LEU A 57 -13.62 -0.19 -3.61
N PHE A 58 -12.43 -0.09 -4.19
CA PHE A 58 -11.42 0.84 -3.70
C PHE A 58 -11.88 2.28 -3.85
N ALA A 59 -12.44 2.64 -5.01
CA ALA A 59 -12.86 4.01 -5.27
C ALA A 59 -13.94 4.48 -4.28
N LYS A 60 -14.78 3.56 -3.82
CA LYS A 60 -15.83 3.90 -2.86
C LYS A 60 -15.29 4.14 -1.45
N ASP A 61 -14.18 3.49 -1.09
CA ASP A 61 -13.64 3.59 0.25
C ASP A 61 -12.13 3.32 0.22
N PRO A 62 -11.37 4.24 -0.36
CA PRO A 62 -9.95 3.97 -0.54
C PRO A 62 -9.18 3.83 0.77
N GLU A 63 -9.59 4.55 1.81
CA GLU A 63 -8.86 4.45 3.08
C GLU A 63 -9.00 3.08 3.73
N ARG A 64 -10.09 2.38 3.43
CA ARG A 64 -10.28 1.04 3.95
C ARG A 64 -9.29 0.05 3.36
N TYR A 65 -9.00 0.19 2.06
CA TYR A 65 -8.21 -0.80 1.33
C TYR A 65 -6.76 -0.40 1.12
N ALA A 66 -6.44 0.89 1.19
CA ALA A 66 -5.08 1.33 0.99
C ALA A 66 -4.18 0.81 2.12
N PRO A 67 -2.93 0.47 1.81
CA PRO A 67 -2.02 0.01 2.86
C PRO A 67 -1.74 1.11 3.85
N GLN A 68 -1.56 0.73 5.10
CA GLN A 68 -1.13 1.68 6.12
C GLN A 68 0.27 2.19 5.76
N PHE A 69 0.55 3.43 6.14
CA PHE A 69 1.87 4.03 5.96
C PHE A 69 2.27 4.14 4.50
N SER A 70 1.30 4.26 3.59
CA SER A 70 1.54 4.39 2.14
C SER A 70 2.38 3.26 1.57
N GLY A 71 2.31 2.06 2.17
CA GLY A 71 3.04 0.91 1.68
C GLY A 71 4.45 0.78 2.20
N LEU A 72 4.84 1.57 3.20
CA LEU A 72 6.10 1.37 3.88
C LEU A 72 6.07 0.11 4.72
N CYS A 73 7.26 -0.47 4.97
CA CYS A 73 7.38 -1.64 5.83
C CYS A 73 7.02 -1.28 7.27
N THR A 74 5.99 -1.93 7.80
CA THR A 74 5.52 -1.68 9.16
C THR A 74 6.59 -1.98 10.20
N GLY A 75 7.32 -3.08 10.05
CA GLY A 75 8.36 -3.45 11.00
C GLY A 75 9.50 -2.45 11.04
N ASN A 76 9.96 -1.99 9.88
CA ASN A 76 11.01 -0.97 9.84
C ASN A 76 10.52 0.35 10.41
N LEU A 77 9.29 0.71 10.12
CA LEU A 77 8.75 1.96 10.63
C LEU A 77 8.61 1.94 12.15
N ALA A 78 8.30 0.78 12.72
CA ALA A 78 8.28 0.64 14.18
C ALA A 78 9.63 0.92 14.81
N GLU A 79 10.70 0.79 14.02
CA GLU A 79 12.06 1.11 14.48
C GLU A 79 12.54 2.48 14.01
N GLY A 80 11.62 3.26 13.42
CA GLY A 80 11.94 4.60 12.97
C GLY A 80 12.55 4.70 11.58
N ARG A 81 12.55 3.60 10.81
CA ARG A 81 13.10 3.59 9.45
C ARG A 81 11.99 3.53 8.42
N ARG A 82 12.11 4.35 7.38
CA ARG A 82 11.14 4.38 6.29
C ARG A 82 11.69 3.60 5.11
N VAL A 83 11.22 2.38 4.98
CA VAL A 83 11.69 1.43 3.96
C VAL A 83 10.50 0.90 3.19
N GLU A 84 10.63 0.86 1.88
CA GLU A 84 9.57 0.33 1.02
C GLU A 84 9.34 -1.15 1.29
N ALA A 85 8.06 -1.56 1.31
CA ALA A 85 7.72 -2.94 1.62
C ALA A 85 7.78 -3.83 0.39
N ASP A 86 7.84 -5.13 0.64
CA ASP A 86 7.61 -6.16 -0.35
C ASP A 86 6.11 -6.50 -0.30
N PRO A 87 5.37 -6.26 -1.39
CA PRO A 87 3.92 -6.45 -1.34
C PRO A 87 3.46 -7.89 -1.14
N THR A 88 4.36 -8.86 -1.17
CA THR A 88 3.97 -10.25 -0.88
C THR A 88 4.00 -10.57 0.61
N ALA A 89 4.55 -9.69 1.45
CA ALA A 89 4.62 -9.90 2.90
C ALA A 89 3.61 -8.96 3.56
N PHE A 90 2.55 -9.50 4.12
CA PHE A 90 1.44 -8.67 4.61
C PHE A 90 0.74 -9.26 5.81
N VAL A 91 0.02 -8.38 6.52
CA VAL A 91 -0.92 -8.76 7.57
C VAL A 91 -2.16 -7.89 7.42
N VAL A 92 -3.34 -8.50 7.49
CA VAL A 92 -4.58 -7.74 7.67
C VAL A 92 -4.97 -7.86 9.13
N ARG A 93 -5.07 -6.73 9.81
CA ARG A 93 -5.36 -6.70 11.24
C ARG A 93 -6.35 -5.59 11.52
N ASP A 94 -7.44 -5.92 12.20
CA ASP A 94 -8.49 -4.95 12.54
C ASP A 94 -8.99 -4.20 11.30
N GLY A 95 -9.12 -4.93 10.17
CA GLY A 95 -9.62 -4.37 8.92
C GLY A 95 -8.62 -3.49 8.19
N LYS A 96 -7.34 -3.49 8.59
CA LYS A 96 -6.31 -2.65 7.98
C LYS A 96 -5.22 -3.50 7.36
N LEU A 97 -4.68 -3.02 6.25
CA LEU A 97 -3.61 -3.72 5.53
C LEU A 97 -2.26 -3.17 5.93
N TYR A 98 -1.40 -4.05 6.42
CA TYR A 98 -0.01 -3.73 6.76
C TYR A 98 0.93 -4.52 5.88
N LEU A 99 1.90 -3.84 5.28
CA LEU A 99 2.91 -4.48 4.45
C LEU A 99 4.25 -4.51 5.17
N PHE A 100 5.11 -5.44 4.77
CA PHE A 100 6.40 -5.66 5.40
C PHE A 100 7.47 -5.85 4.34
N GLN A 101 8.73 -5.68 4.70
CA GLN A 101 9.83 -5.87 3.78
C GLN A 101 10.06 -7.35 3.48
N GLY A 102 9.62 -8.24 4.37
CA GLY A 102 9.75 -9.66 4.20
C GLY A 102 9.02 -10.41 5.30
N GLN A 103 9.03 -11.73 5.20
CA GLN A 103 8.29 -12.58 6.12
C GLN A 103 8.79 -12.49 7.57
N LYS A 104 10.06 -12.16 7.76
CA LYS A 104 10.58 -11.98 9.13
C LYS A 104 9.86 -10.86 9.86
N GLY A 105 9.54 -9.77 9.16
CA GLY A 105 8.79 -8.68 9.76
C GLY A 105 7.40 -9.10 10.16
N VAL A 106 6.75 -9.92 9.33
CA VAL A 106 5.43 -10.46 9.66
C VAL A 106 5.50 -11.29 10.94
N GLU A 107 6.51 -12.14 11.06
CA GLU A 107 6.66 -12.97 12.26
C GLU A 107 6.94 -12.12 13.49
N ARG A 108 7.74 -11.06 13.35
CA ARG A 108 8.04 -10.17 14.47
C ARG A 108 6.77 -9.51 15.04
N VAL A 109 5.91 -8.97 14.17
CA VAL A 109 4.71 -8.30 14.68
C VAL A 109 3.70 -9.29 15.25
N ARG A 110 3.71 -10.53 14.77
CA ARG A 110 2.86 -11.56 15.37
C ARG A 110 3.33 -11.93 16.77
N ALA A 111 4.64 -11.95 16.96
CA ALA A 111 5.22 -12.22 18.29
C ALA A 111 5.11 -11.02 19.22
N ASP A 112 5.12 -9.81 18.66
CA ASP A 112 5.05 -8.58 19.46
C ASP A 112 4.10 -7.59 18.79
N PRO A 113 2.80 -7.69 19.04
CA PRO A 113 1.82 -6.79 18.41
C PRO A 113 1.95 -5.33 18.79
N SER A 114 2.71 -4.99 19.85
CA SER A 114 2.93 -3.60 20.20
C SER A 114 3.67 -2.85 19.10
N LEU A 115 4.32 -3.57 18.19
CA LEU A 115 5.03 -2.94 17.08
C LEU A 115 4.08 -2.22 16.13
N PHE A 116 2.82 -2.63 16.04
CA PHE A 116 1.84 -1.88 15.24
C PHE A 116 1.65 -0.47 15.79
N ALA A 117 1.49 -0.34 17.10
CA ALA A 117 1.32 0.97 17.73
C ALA A 117 2.56 1.83 17.54
N LYS A 118 3.76 1.24 17.66
CA LYS A 118 5.00 1.97 17.45
C LYS A 118 5.12 2.49 16.03
N ALA A 119 4.71 1.67 15.05
CA ALA A 119 4.73 2.09 13.65
C ALA A 119 3.79 3.28 13.45
N HIS A 120 2.59 3.24 14.04
CA HIS A 120 1.65 4.36 13.94
C HIS A 120 2.23 5.63 14.57
N GLN A 121 2.89 5.50 15.71
CA GLN A 121 3.52 6.65 16.36
C GLN A 121 4.61 7.24 15.48
N ASN A 122 5.46 6.40 14.91
CA ASN A 122 6.58 6.86 14.11
C ASN A 122 6.12 7.42 12.76
N ALA A 123 4.99 6.96 12.26
CA ALA A 123 4.44 7.47 11.00
C ALA A 123 4.08 8.96 11.12
N ARG A 124 3.78 9.43 12.32
CA ARG A 124 3.40 10.82 12.55
C ARG A 124 4.58 11.76 12.75
N LYS A 125 5.79 11.25 12.78
CA LYS A 125 6.97 12.08 13.01
C LYS A 125 7.57 12.65 11.68
#